data_7b9c2cb668f096bcc1a1c7ce42d025d8
#
_entry.id   7b9c2cb668f096bcc1a1c7ce42d025d8
#
_cell.length_a   1.000
_cell.length_b   1.000
_cell.length_c   1.000
_cell.angle_alpha   90.00
_cell.angle_beta   90.00
_cell.angle_gamma   90.00
#
_symmetry.space_group_name_H-M   'P 1'
#
loop_
_entity.id
_entity.type
_entity.pdbx_description
1 polymer ?
#
loop_
_entity_poly.entity_id
_entity_poly.type
_entity_poly.pdbx_seq_one_letter_code
_entity_poly.pdbx_strand_id
1 'polypeptide(L)'
;MRFIAAILKTAARDAKARGIDPAVILNARLAPDMFTLTRQVLIVTDHAKGCCSRLAGVATPVFVDDETTFAELEARIQRTLSFLKELKAPQFAGSESRKIVMQLPIGTLSFSGLDFLNGWSLPNFYFHYAAAYNILRHNGVGIGKLDFLGVVPGMKAKGKIAKMMAAKPAVKAKKKKKKK
;
A
#
# COMPACT_ATOMS: atom_id res chain seq x y z
N MET A 1 -3.04 -0.87 -4.55
CA MET A 1 -3.48 -1.83 -3.51
C MET A 1 -2.98 -3.28 -3.74
N ARG A 2 -3.17 -3.91 -4.91
CA ARG A 2 -2.70 -5.31 -5.13
C ARG A 2 -1.20 -5.49 -4.92
N PHE A 3 -0.41 -4.48 -5.20
CA PHE A 3 1.06 -4.54 -5.08
C PHE A 3 1.53 -4.49 -3.63
N ILE A 4 0.87 -3.68 -2.78
CA ILE A 4 1.19 -3.69 -1.34
C ILE A 4 0.88 -5.06 -0.72
N ALA A 5 -0.21 -5.73 -1.11
CA ALA A 5 -0.47 -7.10 -0.69
C ALA A 5 0.64 -8.08 -1.12
N ALA A 6 1.16 -7.93 -2.36
CA ALA A 6 2.22 -8.79 -2.87
C ALA A 6 3.55 -8.60 -2.11
N ILE A 7 3.94 -7.35 -1.79
CA ILE A 7 5.16 -7.09 -1.02
C ILE A 7 5.03 -7.57 0.43
N LEU A 8 3.86 -7.46 1.06
CA LEU A 8 3.61 -8.00 2.40
C LEU A 8 3.70 -9.53 2.43
N LYS A 9 3.14 -10.23 1.43
CA LYS A 9 3.32 -11.68 1.28
C LYS A 9 4.78 -12.07 1.14
N THR A 10 5.55 -11.28 0.41
CA THR A 10 6.99 -11.51 0.27
C THR A 10 7.70 -11.29 1.60
N ALA A 11 7.33 -10.25 2.36
CA ALA A 11 7.88 -9.97 3.68
C ALA A 11 7.58 -11.08 4.69
N ALA A 12 6.35 -11.59 4.73
CA ALA A 12 5.96 -12.70 5.61
C ALA A 12 6.77 -13.98 5.32
N ARG A 13 6.98 -14.30 4.03
CA ARG A 13 7.81 -15.45 3.62
C ARG A 13 9.28 -15.25 3.95
N ASP A 14 9.81 -14.05 3.77
CA ASP A 14 11.19 -13.69 4.10
C ASP A 14 11.44 -13.78 5.60
N ALA A 15 10.55 -13.23 6.42
CA ALA A 15 10.61 -13.34 7.88
C ALA A 15 10.69 -14.81 8.33
N LYS A 16 9.77 -15.66 7.82
CA LYS A 16 9.76 -17.10 8.11
C LYS A 16 11.07 -17.78 7.67
N ALA A 17 11.56 -17.49 6.47
CA ALA A 17 12.77 -18.11 5.94
C ALA A 17 14.05 -17.71 6.73
N ARG A 18 14.04 -16.52 7.34
CA ARG A 18 15.15 -15.97 8.14
C ARG A 18 15.00 -16.27 9.64
N GLY A 19 13.90 -16.89 10.07
CA GLY A 19 13.63 -17.13 11.49
C GLY A 19 13.41 -15.83 12.29
N ILE A 20 12.89 -14.78 11.64
CA ILE A 20 12.60 -13.48 12.28
C ILE A 20 11.15 -13.49 12.74
N ASP A 21 10.94 -13.09 13.99
CA ASP A 21 9.57 -12.85 14.48
C ASP A 21 8.89 -11.77 13.60
N PRO A 22 7.73 -12.08 13.00
CA PRO A 22 6.95 -11.10 12.22
C PRO A 22 6.71 -9.78 12.94
N ALA A 23 6.54 -9.79 14.26
CA ALA A 23 6.32 -8.59 15.07
C ALA A 23 7.48 -7.59 14.96
N VAL A 24 8.72 -8.06 14.80
CA VAL A 24 9.90 -7.19 14.61
C VAL A 24 9.75 -6.35 13.34
N ILE A 25 9.31 -6.96 12.24
CA ILE A 25 9.16 -6.26 10.95
C ILE A 25 7.90 -5.38 10.98
N LEU A 26 6.80 -5.86 11.55
CA LEU A 26 5.53 -5.13 11.62
C LEU A 26 5.64 -3.86 12.47
N ASN A 27 6.47 -3.88 13.51
CA ASN A 27 6.73 -2.73 14.38
C ASN A 27 7.93 -1.88 13.93
N ALA A 28 8.64 -2.28 12.87
CA ALA A 28 9.76 -1.49 12.34
C ALA A 28 9.28 -0.16 11.75
N ARG A 29 10.14 0.86 11.85
CA ARG A 29 9.92 2.23 11.34
C ARG A 29 11.22 2.77 10.75
N LEU A 30 11.12 3.79 9.89
CA LEU A 30 12.30 4.42 9.27
C LEU A 30 13.01 5.41 10.21
N ALA A 31 12.24 6.12 11.03
CA ALA A 31 12.74 7.03 12.05
C ALA A 31 11.91 6.85 13.33
N PRO A 32 12.45 7.21 14.52
CA PRO A 32 11.77 7.01 15.80
C PRO A 32 10.39 7.67 15.91
N ASP A 33 10.18 8.79 15.23
CA ASP A 33 8.94 9.57 15.20
C ASP A 33 8.01 9.19 14.01
N MET A 34 8.43 8.30 13.12
CA MET A 34 7.60 7.81 12.02
C MET A 34 6.70 6.64 12.45
N PHE A 35 5.60 6.46 11.75
CA PHE A 35 4.71 5.31 11.95
C PHE A 35 5.38 3.97 11.61
N THR A 36 4.97 2.93 12.31
CA THR A 36 5.38 1.54 12.06
C THR A 36 4.88 1.02 10.72
N LEU A 37 5.47 -0.07 10.21
CA LEU A 37 4.99 -0.74 8.99
C LEU A 37 3.49 -1.01 9.03
N THR A 38 2.99 -1.60 10.14
CA THR A 38 1.57 -1.84 10.34
C THR A 38 0.77 -0.58 10.10
N ARG A 39 1.08 0.52 10.80
CA ARG A 39 0.35 1.78 10.68
C ARG A 39 0.43 2.40 9.29
N GLN A 40 1.57 2.28 8.60
CA GLN A 40 1.68 2.73 7.21
C GLN A 40 0.68 2.00 6.29
N VAL A 41 0.55 0.68 6.45
CA VAL A 41 -0.39 -0.12 5.65
C VAL A 41 -1.84 0.23 5.96
N LEU A 42 -2.20 0.44 7.23
CA LEU A 42 -3.55 0.87 7.64
C LEU A 42 -3.91 2.18 6.94
N ILE A 43 -3.03 3.18 7.00
CA ILE A 43 -3.27 4.49 6.39
C ILE A 43 -3.38 4.38 4.86
N VAL A 44 -2.59 3.52 4.20
CA VAL A 44 -2.73 3.26 2.75
C VAL A 44 -4.15 2.75 2.43
N THR A 45 -4.69 1.82 3.23
CA THR A 45 -6.05 1.32 3.03
C THR A 45 -7.10 2.40 3.28
N ASP A 46 -6.88 3.25 4.29
CA ASP A 46 -7.79 4.34 4.63
C ASP A 46 -7.83 5.43 3.55
N HIS A 47 -6.67 5.79 2.99
CA HIS A 47 -6.64 6.70 1.84
C HIS A 47 -7.31 6.11 0.62
N ALA A 48 -7.12 4.83 0.32
CA ALA A 48 -7.74 4.19 -0.83
C ALA A 48 -9.27 4.17 -0.73
N LYS A 49 -9.83 3.66 0.40
CA LYS A 49 -11.28 3.61 0.60
C LYS A 49 -11.89 4.99 0.75
N GLY A 50 -11.24 5.86 1.55
CA GLY A 50 -11.73 7.21 1.83
C GLY A 50 -11.70 8.14 0.62
N CYS A 51 -10.73 7.99 -0.28
CA CYS A 51 -10.68 8.72 -1.53
C CYS A 51 -11.86 8.32 -2.44
N CYS A 52 -11.96 7.03 -2.74
CA CYS A 52 -12.96 6.55 -3.68
C CYS A 52 -14.39 6.74 -3.16
N SER A 53 -14.64 6.54 -1.86
CA SER A 53 -15.98 6.77 -1.29
C SER A 53 -16.41 8.23 -1.38
N ARG A 54 -15.52 9.17 -1.02
CA ARG A 54 -15.83 10.61 -1.08
C ARG A 54 -16.07 11.07 -2.52
N LEU A 55 -15.22 10.62 -3.45
CA LEU A 55 -15.39 10.94 -4.87
C LEU A 55 -16.63 10.28 -5.48
N ALA A 56 -17.03 9.10 -5.00
CA ALA A 56 -18.28 8.45 -5.41
C ALA A 56 -19.52 9.00 -4.69
N GLY A 57 -19.36 9.82 -3.64
CA GLY A 57 -20.48 10.36 -2.85
C GLY A 57 -21.16 9.30 -1.98
N VAL A 58 -20.43 8.28 -1.52
CA VAL A 58 -20.96 7.22 -0.65
C VAL A 58 -20.28 7.23 0.72
N ALA A 59 -20.89 6.57 1.70
CA ALA A 59 -20.33 6.44 3.01
C ALA A 59 -18.97 5.68 2.97
N THR A 60 -17.97 6.18 3.72
CA THR A 60 -16.70 5.50 3.86
C THR A 60 -16.83 4.38 4.89
N PRO A 61 -16.52 3.12 4.57
CA PRO A 61 -16.56 2.04 5.54
C PRO A 61 -15.52 2.25 6.65
N VAL A 62 -15.93 2.03 7.89
CA VAL A 62 -15.05 2.08 9.06
C VAL A 62 -14.43 0.71 9.28
N PHE A 63 -13.10 0.69 9.42
CA PHE A 63 -12.36 -0.51 9.81
C PHE A 63 -11.68 -0.24 11.15
N VAL A 64 -11.73 -1.21 12.05
CA VAL A 64 -10.99 -1.15 13.32
C VAL A 64 -9.50 -1.31 13.01
N ASP A 65 -8.65 -0.57 13.72
CA ASP A 65 -7.19 -0.58 13.54
C ASP A 65 -6.54 -1.51 14.59
N ASP A 66 -6.83 -2.82 14.49
CA ASP A 66 -6.42 -3.87 15.43
C ASP A 66 -5.51 -4.94 14.82
N GLU A 67 -5.06 -4.74 13.58
CA GLU A 67 -4.22 -5.70 12.89
C GLU A 67 -2.80 -5.77 13.51
N THR A 68 -2.40 -6.99 13.88
CA THR A 68 -1.12 -7.32 14.52
C THR A 68 -0.26 -8.30 13.72
N THR A 69 -0.82 -8.90 12.66
CA THR A 69 -0.16 -9.91 11.83
C THR A 69 -0.18 -9.54 10.35
N PHE A 70 0.74 -10.11 9.57
CA PHE A 70 0.72 -9.98 8.10
C PHE A 70 -0.58 -10.51 7.49
N ALA A 71 -1.17 -11.57 8.05
CA ALA A 71 -2.41 -12.14 7.55
C ALA A 71 -3.61 -11.19 7.75
N GLU A 72 -3.69 -10.52 8.89
CA GLU A 72 -4.73 -9.52 9.17
C GLU A 72 -4.58 -8.28 8.28
N LEU A 73 -3.34 -7.79 8.08
CA LEU A 73 -3.08 -6.71 7.12
C LEU A 73 -3.48 -7.11 5.70
N GLU A 74 -3.22 -8.35 5.29
CA GLU A 74 -3.68 -8.84 3.99
C GLU A 74 -5.21 -8.89 3.92
N ALA A 75 -5.88 -9.40 4.96
CA ALA A 75 -7.34 -9.43 5.04
C ALA A 75 -7.94 -8.03 4.95
N ARG A 76 -7.36 -7.03 5.63
CA ARG A 76 -7.77 -5.62 5.52
C ARG A 76 -7.64 -5.10 4.09
N ILE A 77 -6.53 -5.39 3.41
CA ILE A 77 -6.34 -5.00 2.01
C ILE A 77 -7.40 -5.66 1.12
N GLN A 78 -7.74 -6.94 1.34
CA GLN A 78 -8.78 -7.62 0.56
C GLN A 78 -10.17 -7.02 0.83
N ARG A 79 -10.52 -6.69 2.07
CA ARG A 79 -11.75 -5.96 2.40
C ARG A 79 -11.82 -4.62 1.66
N THR A 80 -10.72 -3.86 1.65
CA THR A 80 -10.63 -2.60 0.90
C THR A 80 -10.83 -2.81 -0.59
N LEU A 81 -10.16 -3.80 -1.19
CA LEU A 81 -10.30 -4.12 -2.61
C LEU A 81 -11.73 -4.56 -2.97
N SER A 82 -12.40 -5.30 -2.10
CA SER A 82 -13.81 -5.70 -2.29
C SER A 82 -14.71 -4.47 -2.31
N PHE A 83 -14.60 -3.59 -1.33
CA PHE A 83 -15.35 -2.32 -1.31
C PHE A 83 -15.12 -1.49 -2.58
N LEU A 84 -13.86 -1.34 -3.01
CA LEU A 84 -13.55 -0.56 -4.21
C LEU A 84 -14.15 -1.15 -5.50
N LYS A 85 -14.36 -2.47 -5.57
CA LYS A 85 -15.03 -3.13 -6.70
C LYS A 85 -16.55 -2.91 -6.75
N GLU A 86 -17.17 -2.60 -5.62
CA GLU A 86 -18.60 -2.31 -5.53
C GLU A 86 -18.95 -0.95 -6.11
N LEU A 87 -17.98 -0.01 -6.13
CA LEU A 87 -18.17 1.31 -6.70
C LEU A 87 -18.31 1.25 -8.22
N LYS A 88 -19.32 1.99 -8.76
CA LYS A 88 -19.65 2.00 -10.17
C LYS A 88 -19.26 3.33 -10.83
N ALA A 89 -18.86 3.29 -12.08
CA ALA A 89 -18.45 4.47 -12.83
C ALA A 89 -19.46 5.65 -12.78
N PRO A 90 -20.79 5.45 -12.86
CA PRO A 90 -21.74 6.56 -12.77
C PRO A 90 -21.67 7.35 -11.45
N GLN A 91 -21.23 6.74 -10.35
CA GLN A 91 -21.11 7.41 -9.04
C GLN A 91 -20.03 8.50 -9.06
N PHE A 92 -19.09 8.41 -9.99
CA PHE A 92 -17.98 9.37 -10.14
C PHE A 92 -18.32 10.50 -11.13
N ALA A 93 -19.48 10.50 -11.76
CA ALA A 93 -19.88 11.60 -12.64
C ALA A 93 -19.91 12.93 -11.86
N GLY A 94 -19.23 13.96 -12.39
CA GLY A 94 -19.09 15.28 -11.75
C GLY A 94 -18.24 15.26 -10.46
N SER A 95 -17.51 14.19 -10.19
CA SER A 95 -16.70 14.09 -8.98
C SER A 95 -15.57 15.11 -8.91
N GLU A 96 -15.09 15.59 -10.03
CA GLU A 96 -14.03 16.61 -10.14
C GLU A 96 -14.40 17.93 -9.47
N SER A 97 -15.66 18.35 -9.57
CA SER A 97 -16.17 19.57 -8.96
C SER A 97 -16.92 19.32 -7.63
N ARG A 98 -17.09 18.05 -7.23
CA ARG A 98 -17.78 17.70 -5.99
C ARG A 98 -17.08 18.31 -4.79
N LYS A 99 -17.83 19.01 -3.93
CA LYS A 99 -17.30 19.53 -2.66
C LYS A 99 -17.01 18.38 -1.71
N ILE A 100 -15.75 18.23 -1.34
CA ILE A 100 -15.27 17.25 -0.34
C ILE A 100 -14.98 17.99 0.96
N VAL A 101 -15.61 17.56 2.03
CA VAL A 101 -15.39 18.11 3.38
C VAL A 101 -14.90 16.98 4.29
N MET A 102 -13.79 17.21 4.98
CA MET A 102 -13.21 16.30 5.95
C MET A 102 -13.21 16.94 7.32
N GLN A 103 -13.92 16.37 8.27
CA GLN A 103 -13.85 16.75 9.68
C GLN A 103 -12.69 16.01 10.33
N LEU A 104 -11.77 16.76 10.89
CA LEU A 104 -10.63 16.27 11.67
C LEU A 104 -10.76 16.76 13.11
N PRO A 105 -10.15 16.10 14.09
CA PRO A 105 -10.17 16.58 15.49
C PRO A 105 -9.66 18.02 15.68
N ILE A 106 -8.78 18.46 14.77
CA ILE A 106 -8.13 19.78 14.82
C ILE A 106 -8.75 20.80 13.86
N GLY A 107 -9.83 20.45 13.14
CA GLY A 107 -10.49 21.37 12.21
C GLY A 107 -11.06 20.72 10.97
N THR A 108 -11.51 21.53 10.02
CA THR A 108 -12.17 21.09 8.80
C THR A 108 -11.32 21.42 7.58
N LEU A 109 -11.15 20.43 6.69
CA LEU A 109 -10.57 20.63 5.38
C LEU A 109 -11.67 20.58 4.32
N SER A 110 -11.59 21.48 3.33
CA SER A 110 -12.53 21.51 2.21
C SER A 110 -11.76 21.59 0.88
N PHE A 111 -12.20 20.80 -0.11
CA PHE A 111 -11.56 20.69 -1.43
C PHE A 111 -12.63 20.62 -2.52
N SER A 112 -12.26 20.94 -3.76
CA SER A 112 -12.91 20.32 -4.93
C SER A 112 -12.49 18.84 -5.02
N GLY A 113 -13.27 18.00 -5.69
CA GLY A 113 -12.91 16.58 -5.81
C GLY A 113 -11.59 16.36 -6.56
N LEU A 114 -11.29 17.20 -7.56
CA LEU A 114 -10.04 17.12 -8.30
C LEU A 114 -8.83 17.50 -7.44
N ASP A 115 -8.93 18.58 -6.66
CA ASP A 115 -7.88 19.01 -5.74
C ASP A 115 -7.69 17.99 -4.61
N PHE A 116 -8.80 17.44 -4.11
CA PHE A 116 -8.77 16.37 -3.11
C PHE A 116 -8.03 15.13 -3.64
N LEU A 117 -8.31 14.70 -4.86
CA LEU A 117 -7.65 13.56 -5.48
C LEU A 117 -6.15 13.81 -5.64
N ASN A 118 -5.80 14.89 -6.32
CA ASN A 118 -4.42 15.13 -6.77
C ASN A 118 -3.54 15.78 -5.69
N GLY A 119 -4.09 16.69 -4.88
CA GLY A 119 -3.35 17.46 -3.88
C GLY A 119 -3.32 16.80 -2.50
N TRP A 120 -4.29 15.94 -2.20
CA TRP A 120 -4.38 15.31 -0.88
C TRP A 120 -4.28 13.78 -0.93
N SER A 121 -5.23 13.11 -1.60
CA SER A 121 -5.36 11.65 -1.49
C SER A 121 -4.21 10.88 -2.13
N LEU A 122 -3.84 11.19 -3.37
CA LEU A 122 -2.75 10.50 -4.06
C LEU A 122 -1.39 10.75 -3.39
N PRO A 123 -1.00 12.01 -3.03
CA PRO A 123 0.25 12.25 -2.31
C PRO A 123 0.34 11.48 -1.00
N ASN A 124 -0.72 11.51 -0.17
CA ASN A 124 -0.76 10.76 1.09
C ASN A 124 -0.69 9.24 0.87
N PHE A 125 -1.47 8.72 -0.07
CA PHE A 125 -1.44 7.30 -0.41
C PHE A 125 -0.02 6.84 -0.80
N TYR A 126 0.64 7.58 -1.70
CA TYR A 126 1.98 7.21 -2.14
C TYR A 126 3.05 7.45 -1.09
N PHE A 127 2.91 8.47 -0.24
CA PHE A 127 3.81 8.67 0.89
C PHE A 127 3.81 7.45 1.83
N HIS A 128 2.63 7.02 2.28
CA HIS A 128 2.51 5.88 3.18
C HIS A 128 2.87 4.55 2.50
N TYR A 129 2.54 4.38 1.23
CA TYR A 129 2.92 3.20 0.46
C TYR A 129 4.44 3.12 0.26
N ALA A 130 5.09 4.24 -0.06
CA ALA A 130 6.55 4.31 -0.19
C ALA A 130 7.24 4.09 1.16
N ALA A 131 6.71 4.64 2.25
CA ALA A 131 7.22 4.40 3.59
C ALA A 131 7.14 2.92 3.96
N ALA A 132 6.01 2.25 3.73
CA ALA A 132 5.87 0.81 3.94
C ALA A 132 6.89 -0.01 3.11
N TYR A 133 7.04 0.31 1.82
CA TYR A 133 8.04 -0.32 0.97
C TYR A 133 9.47 -0.11 1.50
N ASN A 134 9.81 1.10 1.90
CA ASN A 134 11.13 1.45 2.40
C ASN A 134 11.45 0.77 3.73
N ILE A 135 10.49 0.66 4.65
CA ILE A 135 10.63 -0.12 5.89
C ILE A 135 10.99 -1.57 5.56
N LEU A 136 10.27 -2.21 4.65
CA LEU A 136 10.56 -3.58 4.23
C LEU A 136 11.94 -3.71 3.59
N ARG A 137 12.35 -2.76 2.73
CA ARG A 137 13.68 -2.74 2.13
C ARG A 137 14.78 -2.56 3.16
N HIS A 138 14.59 -1.64 4.12
CA HIS A 138 15.52 -1.39 5.22
C HIS A 138 15.72 -2.65 6.08
N ASN A 139 14.66 -3.43 6.29
CA ASN A 139 14.69 -4.70 7.02
C ASN A 139 15.19 -5.89 6.17
N GLY A 140 15.75 -5.65 4.98
CA GLY A 140 16.41 -6.64 4.14
C GLY A 140 15.46 -7.51 3.30
N VAL A 141 14.16 -7.19 3.24
CA VAL A 141 13.22 -7.93 2.39
C VAL A 141 13.60 -7.78 0.91
N GLY A 142 13.67 -8.89 0.20
CA GLY A 142 14.11 -8.98 -1.20
C GLY A 142 13.05 -8.51 -2.20
N ILE A 143 12.65 -7.24 -2.12
CA ILE A 143 11.75 -6.56 -3.07
C ILE A 143 12.49 -5.46 -3.82
N GLY A 144 12.00 -5.04 -4.99
CA GLY A 144 12.58 -4.00 -5.82
C GLY A 144 11.55 -3.04 -6.39
N LYS A 145 12.01 -2.08 -7.19
CA LYS A 145 11.13 -1.05 -7.80
C LYS A 145 9.97 -1.65 -8.60
N LEU A 146 10.18 -2.78 -9.28
CA LEU A 146 9.13 -3.43 -10.05
C LEU A 146 8.04 -4.05 -9.17
N ASP A 147 8.37 -4.48 -7.95
CA ASP A 147 7.37 -4.94 -6.97
C ASP A 147 6.51 -3.78 -6.45
N PHE A 148 7.12 -2.59 -6.33
CA PHE A 148 6.40 -1.35 -5.98
C PHE A 148 5.47 -0.90 -7.11
N LEU A 149 5.97 -0.81 -8.34
CA LEU A 149 5.19 -0.35 -9.50
C LEU A 149 4.13 -1.35 -9.94
N GLY A 150 4.48 -2.64 -9.88
CA GLY A 150 3.65 -3.74 -10.36
C GLY A 150 3.36 -3.69 -11.86
N VAL A 151 2.27 -4.34 -12.26
CA VAL A 151 1.82 -4.32 -13.66
C VAL A 151 1.07 -3.02 -13.93
N VAL A 152 1.58 -2.23 -14.87
CA VAL A 152 0.93 -0.99 -15.32
C VAL A 152 -0.09 -1.35 -16.41
N PRO A 153 -1.40 -1.09 -16.18
CA PRO A 153 -2.43 -1.39 -17.18
C PRO A 153 -2.14 -0.68 -18.52
N GLY A 154 -2.31 -1.39 -19.62
CA GLY A 154 -2.10 -0.84 -20.96
C GLY A 154 -0.64 -0.67 -21.39
N MET A 155 0.32 -0.92 -20.49
CA MET A 155 1.74 -0.83 -20.84
C MET A 155 2.13 -1.98 -21.76
N LYS A 156 2.75 -1.64 -22.91
CA LYS A 156 3.36 -2.59 -23.84
C LYS A 156 4.88 -2.43 -23.76
N ALA A 157 5.59 -3.50 -23.42
CA ALA A 157 7.04 -3.52 -23.38
C ALA A 157 7.60 -4.37 -24.52
N LYS A 158 8.69 -3.94 -25.17
CA LYS A 158 9.43 -4.68 -26.20
C LYS A 158 10.92 -4.72 -25.86
N GLY A 159 11.67 -5.66 -26.47
CA GLY A 159 13.11 -5.78 -26.30
C GLY A 159 13.56 -6.19 -24.90
N LYS A 160 14.72 -5.74 -24.48
CA LYS A 160 15.34 -6.12 -23.18
C LYS A 160 14.47 -5.76 -21.98
N ILE A 161 13.76 -4.60 -22.03
CA ILE A 161 12.90 -4.16 -20.93
C ILE A 161 11.73 -5.14 -20.69
N ALA A 162 11.16 -5.73 -21.74
CA ALA A 162 10.10 -6.73 -21.58
C ALA A 162 10.61 -7.97 -20.82
N LYS A 163 11.85 -8.41 -21.09
CA LYS A 163 12.49 -9.51 -20.36
C LYS A 163 12.76 -9.16 -18.90
N MET A 164 13.21 -7.92 -18.62
CA MET A 164 13.44 -7.45 -17.25
C MET A 164 12.16 -7.37 -16.43
N MET A 165 11.04 -6.96 -17.05
CA MET A 165 9.74 -6.85 -16.38
C MET A 165 9.05 -8.22 -16.20
N ALA A 166 9.33 -9.16 -17.08
CA ALA A 166 8.83 -10.54 -16.97
C ALA A 166 9.65 -11.38 -15.96
N ALA A 167 10.90 -11.00 -15.70
CA ALA A 167 11.74 -11.69 -14.73
C ALA A 167 11.22 -11.41 -13.31
N LYS A 168 10.64 -12.40 -12.65
CA LYS A 168 10.34 -12.34 -11.20
C LYS A 168 11.63 -12.00 -10.46
N PRO A 169 11.62 -11.09 -9.47
CA PRO A 169 12.80 -10.81 -8.67
C PRO A 169 13.31 -12.12 -8.06
N ALA A 170 14.50 -12.51 -8.44
CA ALA A 170 15.15 -13.68 -7.87
C ALA A 170 15.54 -13.34 -6.43
N VAL A 171 14.86 -13.92 -5.46
CA VAL A 171 15.33 -13.95 -4.07
C VAL A 171 16.66 -14.71 -4.09
N LYS A 172 17.77 -13.97 -4.20
CA LYS A 172 19.11 -14.54 -4.04
C LYS A 172 19.27 -14.90 -2.56
N ALA A 173 18.95 -16.14 -2.22
CA ALA A 173 19.37 -16.73 -0.96
C ALA A 173 20.91 -16.64 -0.91
N LYS A 174 21.45 -15.81 -0.01
CA LYS A 174 22.89 -15.81 0.27
C LYS A 174 23.27 -17.20 0.75
N LYS A 175 23.94 -17.99 -0.10
CA LYS A 175 24.59 -19.25 0.34
C LYS A 175 25.55 -18.90 1.47
N LYS A 176 25.24 -19.34 2.70
CA LYS A 176 26.21 -19.35 3.80
C LYS A 176 27.41 -20.17 3.35
N LYS A 177 28.57 -19.53 3.10
CA LYS A 177 29.83 -20.24 2.99
C LYS A 177 30.06 -20.91 4.34
N LYS A 178 29.96 -22.23 4.41
CA LYS A 178 30.52 -23.01 5.52
C LYS A 178 32.04 -22.77 5.49
N LYS A 179 32.57 -22.04 6.46
CA LYS A 179 34.00 -22.11 6.77
C LYS A 179 34.26 -23.49 7.42
N LYS A 180 35.14 -24.27 6.80
CA LYS A 180 35.79 -25.41 7.45
C LYS A 180 36.75 -24.90 8.51
#